data_ac79e193947254f43a1d294ab24de5fe
#
_entry.id   ac79e193947254f43a1d294ab24de5fe
#
_cell.length_a   1.000
_cell.length_b   1.000
_cell.length_c   1.000
_cell.angle_alpha   90.00
_cell.angle_beta   90.00
_cell.angle_gamma   90.00
#
_symmetry.space_group_name_H-M   'P 1'
#
loop_
_entity.id
_entity.type
_entity.pdbx_description
1 polymer ?
#
loop_
_entity_poly.entity_id
_entity_poly.type
_entity_poly.pdbx_seq_one_letter_code
_entity_poly.pdbx_strand_id
1 'polypeptide(L)' 'MKEYTNSHITFLIDEYIHNKRDREIMKLHYVDGYSAETIATIVPLSPRRISQILSDRLLEISPYL' A
#
# COMPACT_ATOMS: atom_id res chain seq x y z
N MET A 1 15.36 11.82 14.38
CA MET A 1 14.96 10.83 13.37
C MET A 1 13.63 11.19 12.74
N LYS A 2 13.52 10.94 11.47
CA LYS A 2 12.31 11.26 10.74
C LYS A 2 11.45 10.03 10.53
N GLU A 3 10.21 10.10 10.90
CA GLU A 3 9.25 9.02 10.66
C GLU A 3 8.08 9.56 9.88
N TYR A 4 7.56 8.74 8.99
CA TYR A 4 6.36 9.10 8.28
C TYR A 4 5.16 8.65 9.08
N THR A 5 4.25 9.57 9.35
CA THR A 5 3.03 9.25 10.07
C THR A 5 2.09 8.48 9.16
N ASN A 6 1.14 7.78 9.76
CA ASN A 6 0.09 7.12 8.99
C ASN A 6 -0.71 8.13 8.17
N SER A 7 -0.89 9.33 8.70
CA SER A 7 -1.60 10.39 7.98
C SER A 7 -0.87 10.79 6.71
N HIS A 8 0.46 10.90 6.79
CA HIS A 8 1.26 11.28 5.63
C HIS A 8 1.20 10.21 4.55
N ILE A 9 1.39 8.94 4.95
CA ILE A 9 1.37 7.83 4.01
C ILE A 9 -0.02 7.69 3.38
N THR A 10 -1.08 7.81 4.19
CA THR A 10 -2.45 7.76 3.70
C THR A 10 -2.71 8.85 2.67
N PHE A 11 -2.23 10.06 2.94
CA PHE A 11 -2.38 11.17 2.02
C PHE A 11 -1.72 10.85 0.67
N LEU A 12 -0.49 10.33 0.70
CA LEU A 12 0.22 10.02 -0.53
C LEU A 12 -0.47 8.90 -1.32
N ILE A 13 -0.97 7.89 -0.63
CA ILE A 13 -1.69 6.80 -1.29
C ILE A 13 -2.95 7.35 -1.96
N ASP A 14 -3.73 8.16 -1.27
CA ASP A 14 -4.96 8.73 -1.82
C ASP A 14 -4.68 9.67 -2.98
N GLU A 15 -3.57 10.41 -2.91
CA GLU A 15 -3.25 11.43 -3.90
C GLU A 15 -2.70 10.82 -5.18
N TYR A 16 -1.83 9.81 -5.06
CA TYR A 16 -1.06 9.33 -6.21
C TYR A 16 -1.43 7.93 -6.70
N ILE A 17 -2.15 7.14 -5.91
CA ILE A 17 -2.60 5.82 -6.33
C ILE A 17 -4.05 5.92 -6.76
N HIS A 18 -4.30 5.79 -8.07
CA HIS A 18 -5.64 6.03 -8.60
C HIS A 18 -6.54 4.81 -8.57
N ASN A 19 -5.99 3.61 -8.59
CA ASN A 19 -6.78 2.38 -8.56
C ASN A 19 -7.27 2.13 -7.14
N LYS A 20 -8.60 2.03 -6.97
CA LYS A 20 -9.19 1.90 -5.65
C LYS A 20 -8.71 0.63 -4.93
N ARG A 21 -8.64 -0.49 -5.66
CA ARG A 21 -8.17 -1.74 -5.07
C ARG A 21 -6.72 -1.62 -4.61
N ASP A 22 -5.87 -1.00 -5.43
CA ASP A 22 -4.47 -0.83 -5.09
C ASP A 22 -4.29 0.08 -3.89
N ARG A 23 -5.11 1.14 -3.78
CA ARG A 23 -5.10 2.00 -2.59
C ARG A 23 -5.42 1.21 -1.33
N GLU A 24 -6.42 0.34 -1.43
CA GLU A 24 -6.82 -0.48 -0.29
C GLU A 24 -5.68 -1.40 0.14
N ILE A 25 -5.04 -2.06 -0.83
CA ILE A 25 -3.92 -2.96 -0.57
C ILE A 25 -2.76 -2.20 0.08
N MET A 26 -2.45 -1.02 -0.44
CA MET A 26 -1.37 -0.20 0.12
C MET A 26 -1.66 0.19 1.56
N LYS A 27 -2.90 0.58 1.85
CA LYS A 27 -3.28 0.97 3.21
C LYS A 27 -3.25 -0.22 4.16
N LEU A 28 -3.73 -1.37 3.71
CA LEU A 28 -3.70 -2.57 4.54
C LEU A 28 -2.27 -2.94 4.94
N HIS A 29 -1.33 -2.71 4.06
CA HIS A 29 0.07 -3.05 4.33
C HIS A 29 0.79 -1.95 5.12
N TYR A 30 0.75 -0.72 4.64
CA TYR A 30 1.59 0.34 5.19
C TYR A 30 0.96 1.08 6.37
N VAL A 31 -0.35 1.06 6.48
CA VAL A 31 -1.04 1.70 7.60
C VAL A 31 -1.42 0.68 8.66
N ASP A 32 -2.03 -0.43 8.24
CA ASP A 32 -2.53 -1.45 9.17
C ASP A 32 -1.51 -2.53 9.49
N GLY A 33 -0.43 -2.62 8.72
CA GLY A 33 0.67 -3.54 9.01
C GLY A 33 0.45 -4.99 8.62
N TYR A 34 -0.49 -5.28 7.74
CA TYR A 34 -0.77 -6.65 7.32
C TYR A 34 0.26 -7.13 6.30
N SER A 35 0.61 -8.41 6.38
CA SER A 35 1.47 -9.05 5.39
C SER A 35 0.70 -9.32 4.11
N ALA A 36 1.44 -9.60 3.03
CA ALA A 36 0.81 -9.94 1.75
C ALA A 36 -0.09 -11.17 1.89
N GLU A 37 0.33 -12.16 2.69
CA GLU A 37 -0.48 -13.36 2.91
C GLU A 37 -1.80 -13.03 3.60
N THR A 38 -1.74 -12.15 4.60
CA THR A 38 -2.96 -11.74 5.30
C THR A 38 -3.87 -10.94 4.38
N ILE A 39 -3.30 -10.04 3.59
CA ILE A 39 -4.09 -9.25 2.64
C ILE A 39 -4.77 -10.15 1.62
N ALA A 40 -4.11 -11.25 1.23
CA ALA A 40 -4.67 -12.19 0.28
C ALA A 40 -5.94 -12.89 0.81
N THR A 41 -6.16 -12.88 2.12
CA THR A 41 -7.39 -13.41 2.69
C THR A 41 -8.53 -12.39 2.66
N ILE A 42 -8.20 -11.13 2.46
CA ILE A 42 -9.18 -10.03 2.44
C ILE A 42 -9.52 -9.65 1.01
N VAL A 43 -8.50 -9.57 0.16
CA VAL A 43 -8.63 -9.20 -1.25
C VAL A 43 -8.45 -10.47 -2.08
N PRO A 44 -9.29 -10.74 -3.09
CA PRO A 44 -9.21 -11.99 -3.85
C PRO A 44 -8.05 -12.01 -4.85
N LEU A 45 -6.83 -11.91 -4.36
CA LEU A 45 -5.62 -11.98 -5.16
C LEU A 45 -4.61 -12.86 -4.43
N SER A 46 -3.68 -13.44 -5.18
CA SER A 46 -2.63 -14.24 -4.57
C SER A 46 -1.64 -13.37 -3.81
N PRO A 47 -0.95 -13.91 -2.79
CA PRO A 47 0.06 -13.14 -2.08
C PRO A 47 1.15 -12.62 -3.00
N ARG A 48 1.51 -13.37 -4.03
CA ARG A 48 2.53 -12.95 -4.99
C ARG A 48 2.06 -11.71 -5.76
N ARG A 49 0.80 -11.71 -6.18
CA ARG A 49 0.25 -10.56 -6.90
C ARG A 49 0.18 -9.34 -6.00
N ILE A 50 -0.20 -9.55 -4.75
CA ILE A 50 -0.25 -8.46 -3.77
C ILE A 50 1.13 -7.87 -3.55
N SER A 51 2.16 -8.72 -3.39
CA SER A 51 3.53 -8.23 -3.23
C SER A 51 3.97 -7.41 -4.43
N GLN A 52 3.59 -7.83 -5.63
CA GLN A 52 3.94 -7.09 -6.84
C GLN A 52 3.24 -5.72 -6.87
N ILE A 53 1.96 -5.68 -6.50
CA ILE A 53 1.23 -4.42 -6.44
C ILE A 53 1.87 -3.48 -5.42
N LEU A 54 2.24 -4.00 -4.25
CA LEU A 54 2.88 -3.19 -3.22
C LEU A 54 4.18 -2.58 -3.73
N SER A 55 5.01 -3.36 -4.42
CA SER A 55 6.27 -2.85 -4.98
C SER A 55 6.01 -1.81 -6.06
N ASP A 56 5.10 -2.11 -6.98
CA ASP A 56 4.83 -1.22 -8.11
C ASP A 56 4.25 0.10 -7.63
N ARG A 57 3.28 0.05 -6.72
CA ARG A 57 2.63 1.26 -6.23
C ARG A 57 3.56 2.06 -5.33
N LEU A 58 4.44 1.39 -4.59
CA LEU A 58 5.41 2.10 -3.76
C LEU A 58 6.30 3.00 -4.62
N LEU A 59 6.67 2.53 -5.80
CA LEU A 59 7.49 3.35 -6.71
C LEU A 59 6.79 4.65 -7.10
N GLU A 60 5.48 4.65 -7.16
CA GLU A 60 4.74 5.86 -7.54
C GLU A 60 4.76 6.92 -6.46
N ILE A 61 4.82 6.52 -5.18
CA ILE A 61 4.81 7.48 -4.09
C ILE A 61 6.20 7.71 -3.50
N SER A 62 7.17 6.89 -3.86
CA SER A 62 8.51 6.96 -3.29
C SER A 62 9.17 8.33 -3.45
N PRO A 63 9.03 9.06 -4.58
CA PRO A 63 9.62 10.40 -4.67
C PRO A 63 9.08 11.40 -3.67
N TYR A 64 7.96 11.10 -3.03
CA TYR A 64 7.28 12.03 -2.11
C TYR A 64 7.46 11.63 -0.65
N LEU A 65 8.14 10.52 -0.42
CA LEU A 65 8.40 10.06 0.95
C LEU A 65 9.55 10.79 1.61
#